data_208b6dcae253d2ff88109ead01fc0c21
#
_entry.id   208b6dcae253d2ff88109ead01fc0c21
#
_cell.length_a   1.000
_cell.length_b   1.000
_cell.length_c   1.000
_cell.angle_alpha   90.00
_cell.angle_beta   90.00
_cell.angle_gamma   90.00
#
_symmetry.space_group_name_H-M   'P 1'
#
loop_
_entity.id
_entity.type
_entity.pdbx_description
1 polymer ?
#
loop_
_entity_poly.entity_id
_entity_poly.type
_entity_poly.pdbx_seq_one_letter_code
_entity_poly.pdbx_strand_id
1 'polypeptide(L)'
;FATRHTDATLALMDKIEAAGLSGFVGKVNMDRNAPDSLREESADYSASETERWLKAVEERGYSNVKPILTPRFIPSCTDALMEKLSLLRDRYCLPVQSHLSENMGEVEFVKELSPSSAFYGDAYDQFGMFGGGYPCIMAHCVHSNDAEQELMLRRGVYIAHSPESNMNLASGVAPVNQFIDRGLHVGLATDVAGGSHESMLRAMMHAIQASKLRWRLLDQNVKPLSFERAFY
;
A
#
# COMPACT_ATOMS: atom_id res chain seq x y z
N PHE A 1 -8.15 1.86 -5.24
CA PHE A 1 -9.32 1.29 -5.92
C PHE A 1 -9.44 -0.19 -5.54
N ALA A 2 -10.28 -0.49 -4.54
CA ALA A 2 -10.39 -1.83 -3.98
C ALA A 2 -11.44 -2.66 -4.74
N THR A 3 -11.06 -3.24 -5.88
CA THR A 3 -11.91 -4.19 -6.60
C THR A 3 -11.17 -5.48 -6.93
N ARG A 4 -11.86 -6.61 -6.72
CA ARG A 4 -11.41 -7.93 -7.18
C ARG A 4 -11.72 -8.19 -8.66
N HIS A 5 -12.54 -7.34 -9.27
CA HIS A 5 -13.03 -7.56 -10.63
C HIS A 5 -12.02 -7.12 -11.67
N THR A 6 -11.55 -8.06 -12.47
CA THR A 6 -10.62 -7.83 -13.59
C THR A 6 -11.14 -6.77 -14.55
N ASP A 7 -12.39 -6.86 -14.98
CA ASP A 7 -12.95 -5.95 -15.98
C ASP A 7 -13.07 -4.51 -15.46
N ALA A 8 -13.42 -4.33 -14.17
CA ALA A 8 -13.44 -3.01 -13.56
C ALA A 8 -12.04 -2.40 -13.46
N THR A 9 -11.03 -3.23 -13.17
CA THR A 9 -9.62 -2.79 -13.13
C THR A 9 -9.15 -2.38 -14.52
N LEU A 10 -9.48 -3.16 -15.56
CA LEU A 10 -9.16 -2.81 -16.94
C LEU A 10 -9.88 -1.54 -17.40
N ALA A 11 -11.15 -1.36 -17.03
CA ALA A 11 -11.90 -0.14 -17.34
C ALA A 11 -11.26 1.12 -16.70
N LEU A 12 -10.71 1.00 -15.49
CA LEU A 12 -9.95 2.09 -14.86
C LEU A 12 -8.66 2.37 -15.65
N MET A 13 -7.91 1.34 -16.01
CA MET A 13 -6.69 1.48 -16.81
C MET A 13 -6.96 2.18 -18.15
N ASP A 14 -8.04 1.78 -18.86
CA ASP A 14 -8.47 2.41 -20.11
C ASP A 14 -8.75 3.92 -19.92
N LYS A 15 -9.39 4.31 -18.81
CA LYS A 15 -9.70 5.72 -18.53
C LYS A 15 -8.45 6.56 -18.23
N ILE A 16 -7.52 6.00 -17.46
CA ILE A 16 -6.25 6.67 -17.13
C ILE A 16 -5.41 6.84 -18.41
N GLU A 17 -5.28 5.80 -19.21
CA GLU A 17 -4.55 5.83 -20.50
C GLU A 17 -5.19 6.85 -21.47
N ALA A 18 -6.52 6.82 -21.65
CA ALA A 18 -7.25 7.76 -22.50
C ALA A 18 -7.13 9.21 -22.04
N ALA A 19 -6.95 9.45 -20.75
CA ALA A 19 -6.70 10.77 -20.18
C ALA A 19 -5.25 11.25 -20.37
N GLY A 20 -4.36 10.44 -20.90
CA GLY A 20 -2.93 10.73 -21.02
C GLY A 20 -2.18 10.78 -19.69
N LEU A 21 -2.75 10.18 -18.65
CA LEU A 21 -2.15 10.12 -17.32
C LEU A 21 -1.30 8.86 -17.17
N SER A 22 -0.23 8.98 -16.37
CA SER A 22 0.61 7.83 -16.01
C SER A 22 0.26 7.32 -14.63
N GLY A 23 0.34 6.00 -14.44
CA GLY A 23 0.09 5.42 -13.13
C GLY A 23 0.24 3.91 -13.07
N PHE A 24 0.28 3.41 -11.83
CA PHE A 24 0.18 1.99 -11.55
C PHE A 24 -1.25 1.65 -11.14
N VAL A 25 -1.80 0.59 -11.71
CA VAL A 25 -3.13 0.10 -11.36
C VAL A 25 -3.02 -1.39 -11.06
N GLY A 26 -3.71 -1.85 -10.02
CA GLY A 26 -3.68 -3.24 -9.61
C GLY A 26 -5.07 -3.80 -9.30
N LYS A 27 -5.30 -5.05 -9.73
CA LYS A 27 -6.42 -5.84 -9.25
C LYS A 27 -6.15 -6.22 -7.80
N VAL A 28 -7.09 -5.93 -6.91
CA VAL A 28 -6.94 -6.28 -5.49
C VAL A 28 -7.16 -7.78 -5.29
N ASN A 29 -6.32 -8.37 -4.45
CA ASN A 29 -6.38 -9.78 -4.06
C ASN A 29 -6.80 -9.89 -2.60
N MET A 30 -7.81 -10.73 -2.31
CA MET A 30 -8.24 -11.05 -0.96
C MET A 30 -9.08 -12.33 -0.94
N ASP A 31 -8.62 -13.36 -0.22
CA ASP A 31 -9.25 -14.67 -0.13
C ASP A 31 -9.67 -15.08 1.29
N ARG A 32 -9.40 -14.22 2.30
CA ARG A 32 -9.86 -14.39 3.69
C ARG A 32 -10.23 -13.05 4.34
N ASN A 33 -10.92 -13.11 5.47
CA ASN A 33 -11.24 -11.95 6.34
C ASN A 33 -11.73 -10.70 5.58
N ALA A 34 -12.56 -10.92 4.58
CA ALA A 34 -13.20 -9.88 3.80
C ALA A 34 -14.71 -10.19 3.65
N PRO A 35 -15.56 -9.17 3.44
CA PRO A 35 -16.98 -9.41 3.14
C PRO A 35 -17.14 -10.35 1.95
N ASP A 36 -18.14 -11.23 1.98
CA ASP A 36 -18.36 -12.23 0.94
C ASP A 36 -18.47 -11.65 -0.47
N SER A 37 -19.01 -10.44 -0.59
CA SER A 37 -19.11 -9.71 -1.87
C SER A 37 -17.74 -9.28 -2.44
N LEU A 38 -16.72 -9.19 -1.61
CA LEU A 38 -15.36 -8.76 -1.99
C LEU A 38 -14.35 -9.90 -1.94
N ARG A 39 -14.60 -10.92 -1.12
CA ARG A 39 -13.72 -12.07 -0.96
C ARG A 39 -13.70 -12.92 -2.24
N GLU A 40 -12.53 -13.30 -2.67
CA GLU A 40 -12.32 -14.27 -3.73
C GLU A 40 -12.49 -15.70 -3.18
N GLU A 41 -12.88 -16.63 -4.03
CA GLU A 41 -13.29 -17.99 -3.62
C GLU A 41 -12.12 -18.80 -3.04
N SER A 42 -10.92 -18.57 -3.56
CA SER A 42 -9.69 -19.26 -3.14
C SER A 42 -8.44 -18.54 -3.62
N ALA A 43 -7.28 -18.93 -3.08
CA ALA A 43 -5.97 -18.48 -3.55
C ALA A 43 -5.73 -18.81 -5.04
N ASP A 44 -6.17 -19.99 -5.49
CA ASP A 44 -6.05 -20.40 -6.89
C ASP A 44 -6.91 -19.53 -7.81
N TYR A 45 -8.15 -19.26 -7.41
CA TYR A 45 -9.03 -18.37 -8.16
C TYR A 45 -8.45 -16.96 -8.25
N SER A 46 -8.03 -16.39 -7.12
CA SER A 46 -7.44 -15.05 -7.07
C SER A 46 -6.19 -14.93 -7.95
N ALA A 47 -5.30 -15.91 -7.90
CA ALA A 47 -4.09 -15.94 -8.72
C ALA A 47 -4.41 -16.08 -10.21
N SER A 48 -5.35 -16.97 -10.59
CA SER A 48 -5.75 -17.17 -11.99
C SER A 48 -6.42 -15.92 -12.58
N GLU A 49 -7.29 -15.25 -11.82
CA GLU A 49 -7.90 -13.99 -12.24
C GLU A 49 -6.87 -12.85 -12.36
N THR A 50 -5.86 -12.84 -11.51
CA THR A 50 -4.75 -11.89 -11.61
C THR A 50 -3.93 -12.17 -12.87
N GLU A 51 -3.63 -13.43 -13.18
CA GLU A 51 -2.91 -13.77 -14.41
C GLU A 51 -3.75 -13.47 -15.67
N ARG A 52 -5.07 -13.72 -15.63
CA ARG A 52 -6.00 -13.32 -16.71
C ARG A 52 -5.97 -11.81 -16.94
N TRP A 53 -5.98 -11.03 -15.86
CA TRP A 53 -5.88 -9.59 -15.92
C TRP A 53 -4.53 -9.14 -16.52
N LEU A 54 -3.42 -9.72 -16.11
CA LEU A 54 -2.08 -9.39 -16.64
C LEU A 54 -1.97 -9.67 -18.13
N LYS A 55 -2.50 -10.80 -18.61
CA LYS A 55 -2.55 -11.12 -20.04
C LYS A 55 -3.37 -10.09 -20.83
N ALA A 56 -4.52 -9.68 -20.32
CA ALA A 56 -5.33 -8.64 -20.94
C ALA A 56 -4.63 -7.26 -20.95
N VAL A 57 -3.82 -6.94 -19.94
CA VAL A 57 -2.99 -5.73 -19.89
C VAL A 57 -1.91 -5.78 -21.00
N GLU A 58 -1.23 -6.92 -21.16
CA GLU A 58 -0.26 -7.14 -22.24
C GLU A 58 -0.88 -6.98 -23.63
N GLU A 59 -2.06 -7.59 -23.85
CA GLU A 59 -2.80 -7.52 -25.12
C GLU A 59 -3.24 -6.08 -25.46
N ARG A 60 -3.63 -5.27 -24.47
CA ARG A 60 -4.02 -3.87 -24.66
C ARG A 60 -2.86 -2.93 -24.92
N GLY A 61 -1.65 -3.28 -24.49
CA GLY A 61 -0.42 -2.56 -24.81
C GLY A 61 -0.39 -1.12 -24.31
N TYR A 62 -0.86 -0.85 -23.09
CA TYR A 62 -0.85 0.49 -22.51
C TYR A 62 0.54 1.13 -22.49
N SER A 63 0.62 2.40 -22.84
CA SER A 63 1.88 3.15 -22.88
C SER A 63 2.21 3.76 -21.51
N ASN A 64 1.22 4.35 -20.86
CA ASN A 64 1.38 5.15 -19.65
C ASN A 64 0.95 4.43 -18.36
N VAL A 65 0.01 3.48 -18.48
CA VAL A 65 -0.51 2.75 -17.33
C VAL A 65 0.19 1.40 -17.20
N LYS A 66 0.68 1.09 -16.00
CA LYS A 66 1.43 -0.13 -15.72
C LYS A 66 0.71 -0.98 -14.67
N PRO A 67 0.80 -2.30 -14.75
CA PRO A 67 0.27 -3.18 -13.72
C PRO A 67 1.12 -3.14 -12.45
N ILE A 68 0.46 -3.29 -11.28
CA ILE A 68 1.08 -3.46 -9.98
C ILE A 68 0.32 -4.53 -9.21
N LEU A 69 1.02 -5.50 -8.60
CA LEU A 69 0.38 -6.48 -7.74
C LEU A 69 -0.18 -5.81 -6.49
N THR A 70 -1.40 -6.17 -6.13
CA THR A 70 -2.12 -5.51 -5.03
C THR A 70 -2.75 -6.55 -4.09
N PRO A 71 -1.95 -7.37 -3.35
CA PRO A 71 -2.51 -8.01 -2.18
C PRO A 71 -3.06 -6.92 -1.26
N ARG A 72 -4.33 -7.04 -0.84
CA ARG A 72 -4.94 -5.94 -0.06
C ARG A 72 -4.13 -5.66 1.20
N PHE A 73 -3.89 -6.69 2.01
CA PHE A 73 -3.00 -6.68 3.18
C PHE A 73 -2.90 -8.10 3.76
N ILE A 74 -1.94 -8.37 4.63
CA ILE A 74 -1.73 -9.69 5.23
C ILE A 74 -3.01 -10.28 5.86
N PRO A 75 -3.83 -9.50 6.63
CA PRO A 75 -5.06 -10.04 7.20
C PRO A 75 -6.06 -10.62 6.19
N SER A 76 -6.09 -10.16 4.96
CA SER A 76 -7.05 -10.62 3.95
C SER A 76 -6.47 -11.51 2.85
N CYS A 77 -5.20 -11.86 2.94
CA CYS A 77 -4.52 -12.78 2.02
C CYS A 77 -3.99 -13.99 2.77
N THR A 78 -4.36 -15.20 2.33
CA THR A 78 -3.74 -16.41 2.88
C THR A 78 -2.29 -16.54 2.43
N ASP A 79 -1.49 -17.31 3.16
CA ASP A 79 -0.09 -17.61 2.78
C ASP A 79 -0.04 -18.25 1.40
N ALA A 80 -0.95 -19.16 1.11
CA ALA A 80 -1.09 -19.77 -0.22
C ALA A 80 -1.33 -18.73 -1.34
N LEU A 81 -2.11 -17.68 -1.07
CA LEU A 81 -2.31 -16.59 -2.02
C LEU A 81 -1.02 -15.76 -2.15
N MET A 82 -0.38 -15.40 -1.05
CA MET A 82 0.86 -14.63 -1.07
C MET A 82 1.97 -15.35 -1.84
N GLU A 83 2.13 -16.66 -1.67
CA GLU A 83 3.07 -17.48 -2.44
C GLU A 83 2.78 -17.44 -3.95
N LYS A 84 1.50 -17.59 -4.34
CA LYS A 84 1.10 -17.54 -5.76
C LYS A 84 1.32 -16.16 -6.38
N LEU A 85 1.01 -15.09 -5.64
CA LEU A 85 1.27 -13.72 -6.09
C LEU A 85 2.78 -13.44 -6.20
N SER A 86 3.60 -13.98 -5.31
CA SER A 86 5.06 -13.90 -5.40
C SER A 86 5.58 -14.53 -6.70
N LEU A 87 5.06 -15.70 -7.09
CA LEU A 87 5.41 -16.34 -8.37
C LEU A 87 4.98 -15.48 -9.59
N LEU A 88 3.81 -14.87 -9.54
CA LEU A 88 3.35 -13.95 -10.59
C LEU A 88 4.23 -12.69 -10.65
N ARG A 89 4.59 -12.13 -9.48
CA ARG A 89 5.53 -11.01 -9.42
C ARG A 89 6.83 -11.32 -10.16
N ASP A 90 7.44 -12.46 -9.87
CA ASP A 90 8.72 -12.85 -10.47
C ASP A 90 8.58 -13.11 -11.97
N ARG A 91 7.52 -13.78 -12.38
CA ARG A 91 7.24 -14.11 -13.79
C ARG A 91 7.02 -12.89 -14.67
N TYR A 92 6.30 -11.89 -14.15
CA TYR A 92 5.94 -10.67 -14.90
C TYR A 92 6.77 -9.45 -14.50
N CYS A 93 7.75 -9.60 -13.62
CA CYS A 93 8.62 -8.52 -13.12
C CYS A 93 7.82 -7.33 -12.55
N LEU A 94 6.84 -7.60 -11.68
CA LEU A 94 5.86 -6.60 -11.24
C LEU A 94 6.28 -5.88 -9.95
N PRO A 95 6.00 -4.58 -9.85
CA PRO A 95 6.00 -3.88 -8.57
C PRO A 95 4.84 -4.38 -7.69
N VAL A 96 4.93 -4.08 -6.40
CA VAL A 96 3.93 -4.47 -5.38
C VAL A 96 3.42 -3.24 -4.66
N GLN A 97 2.12 -3.21 -4.34
CA GLN A 97 1.56 -2.25 -3.39
C GLN A 97 0.65 -2.96 -2.40
N SER A 98 0.62 -2.45 -1.16
CA SER A 98 -0.25 -2.97 -0.12
C SER A 98 -0.43 -1.95 1.02
N HIS A 99 -1.12 -2.35 2.11
CA HIS A 99 -1.27 -1.58 3.34
C HIS A 99 -0.30 -2.12 4.40
N LEU A 100 0.21 -1.24 5.24
CA LEU A 100 1.17 -1.61 6.28
C LEU A 100 0.95 -0.82 7.56
N SER A 101 0.85 -1.53 8.67
CA SER A 101 0.86 -0.97 10.03
C SER A 101 -0.05 0.26 10.18
N GLU A 102 -1.27 0.17 9.63
CA GLU A 102 -2.22 1.28 9.60
C GLU A 102 -2.79 1.56 10.99
N ASN A 103 -3.23 0.51 11.70
CA ASN A 103 -3.72 0.63 13.07
C ASN A 103 -3.21 -0.50 13.97
N MET A 104 -3.25 -0.28 15.30
CA MET A 104 -2.69 -1.24 16.26
C MET A 104 -3.42 -2.58 16.26
N GLY A 105 -4.75 -2.59 16.09
CA GLY A 105 -5.51 -3.84 16.03
C GLY A 105 -5.10 -4.70 14.82
N GLU A 106 -4.81 -4.06 13.69
CA GLU A 106 -4.27 -4.73 12.51
C GLU A 106 -2.86 -5.31 12.77
N VAL A 107 -1.97 -4.52 13.40
CA VAL A 107 -0.62 -4.97 13.76
C VAL A 107 -0.67 -6.19 14.70
N GLU A 108 -1.55 -6.18 15.70
CA GLU A 108 -1.75 -7.31 16.61
C GLU A 108 -2.31 -8.53 15.89
N PHE A 109 -3.29 -8.33 15.01
CA PHE A 109 -3.88 -9.42 14.24
C PHE A 109 -2.88 -10.08 13.28
N VAL A 110 -1.97 -9.30 12.69
CA VAL A 110 -0.89 -9.88 11.87
C VAL A 110 0.06 -10.75 12.68
N LYS A 111 0.36 -10.42 13.94
CA LYS A 111 1.15 -11.29 14.83
C LYS A 111 0.49 -12.64 15.07
N GLU A 112 -0.84 -12.67 15.14
CA GLU A 112 -1.59 -13.92 15.30
C GLU A 112 -1.57 -14.76 14.01
N LEU A 113 -1.68 -14.10 12.85
CA LEU A 113 -1.73 -14.74 11.54
C LEU A 113 -0.34 -15.20 11.04
N SER A 114 0.71 -14.48 11.41
CA SER A 114 2.11 -14.74 11.01
C SER A 114 3.03 -14.73 12.24
N PRO A 115 2.94 -15.74 13.12
CA PRO A 115 3.68 -15.75 14.38
C PRO A 115 5.19 -15.89 14.20
N SER A 116 5.66 -16.29 13.03
CA SER A 116 7.09 -16.34 12.66
C SER A 116 7.67 -14.97 12.32
N SER A 117 6.83 -13.97 12.06
CA SER A 117 7.26 -12.61 11.68
C SER A 117 7.62 -11.79 12.91
N ALA A 118 8.74 -11.09 12.85
CA ALA A 118 9.19 -10.20 13.93
C ALA A 118 8.33 -8.92 14.03
N PHE A 119 7.78 -8.46 12.90
CA PHE A 119 6.90 -7.30 12.77
C PHE A 119 6.09 -7.41 11.46
N TYR A 120 5.17 -6.51 11.22
CA TYR A 120 4.23 -6.63 10.10
C TYR A 120 4.91 -6.66 8.72
N GLY A 121 5.85 -5.78 8.44
CA GLY A 121 6.59 -5.77 7.18
C GLY A 121 7.40 -7.04 6.92
N ASP A 122 7.86 -7.72 7.98
CA ASP A 122 8.53 -9.01 7.89
C ASP A 122 7.59 -10.11 7.36
N ALA A 123 6.29 -10.03 7.66
CA ALA A 123 5.29 -10.95 7.09
C ALA A 123 5.19 -10.82 5.56
N TYR A 124 5.38 -9.65 4.99
CA TYR A 124 5.49 -9.48 3.54
C TYR A 124 6.86 -9.93 3.01
N ASP A 125 7.94 -9.64 3.75
CA ASP A 125 9.31 -9.95 3.33
C ASP A 125 9.55 -11.45 3.21
N GLN A 126 8.90 -12.28 4.05
CA GLN A 126 8.94 -13.74 3.97
C GLN A 126 8.45 -14.27 2.61
N PHE A 127 7.53 -13.59 1.95
CA PHE A 127 7.08 -13.90 0.59
C PHE A 127 7.85 -13.13 -0.50
N GLY A 128 8.87 -12.35 -0.11
CA GLY A 128 9.60 -11.47 -1.02
C GLY A 128 8.78 -10.28 -1.53
N MET A 129 7.63 -9.96 -0.90
CA MET A 129 6.68 -8.93 -1.33
C MET A 129 6.93 -7.55 -0.68
N PHE A 130 8.13 -7.33 -0.14
CA PHE A 130 8.50 -6.09 0.59
C PHE A 130 9.66 -5.34 -0.06
N GLY A 131 9.70 -5.27 -1.38
CA GLY A 131 10.76 -4.57 -2.10
C GLY A 131 11.98 -5.44 -2.41
N GLY A 132 13.17 -4.84 -2.46
CA GLY A 132 14.41 -5.52 -2.85
C GLY A 132 14.58 -5.59 -4.37
N GLY A 133 14.20 -6.68 -5.01
CA GLY A 133 14.33 -6.84 -6.47
C GLY A 133 13.31 -6.06 -7.30
N TYR A 134 12.17 -5.72 -6.70
CA TYR A 134 11.07 -5.02 -7.35
C TYR A 134 10.60 -3.82 -6.53
N PRO A 135 10.12 -2.72 -7.16
CA PRO A 135 9.56 -1.58 -6.44
C PRO A 135 8.37 -2.01 -5.55
N CYS A 136 8.30 -1.46 -4.35
CA CYS A 136 7.24 -1.75 -3.41
C CYS A 136 6.71 -0.45 -2.79
N ILE A 137 5.39 -0.29 -2.74
CA ILE A 137 4.71 0.85 -2.13
C ILE A 137 3.84 0.33 -1.00
N MET A 138 4.04 0.85 0.21
CA MET A 138 3.25 0.52 1.39
C MET A 138 2.46 1.74 1.87
N ALA A 139 1.14 1.60 1.94
CA ALA A 139 0.27 2.68 2.40
C ALA A 139 0.27 2.77 3.93
N HIS A 140 0.03 3.98 4.44
CA HIS A 140 -0.17 4.37 5.82
C HIS A 140 1.08 4.36 6.70
N CYS A 141 1.61 3.21 7.07
CA CYS A 141 2.80 3.04 7.93
C CYS A 141 2.74 3.79 9.26
N VAL A 142 1.52 3.98 9.82
CA VAL A 142 1.27 4.82 11.01
C VAL A 142 2.02 4.31 12.22
N HIS A 143 2.04 2.99 12.41
CA HIS A 143 2.61 2.30 13.57
C HIS A 143 3.87 1.50 13.23
N SER A 144 4.54 1.83 12.14
CA SER A 144 5.81 1.20 11.74
C SER A 144 6.88 1.45 12.79
N ASN A 145 7.35 0.38 13.43
CA ASN A 145 8.42 0.43 14.42
C ASN A 145 9.81 0.62 13.78
N ASP A 146 10.85 0.84 14.59
CA ASP A 146 12.20 1.10 14.10
C ASP A 146 12.76 -0.04 13.24
N ALA A 147 12.52 -1.30 13.62
CA ALA A 147 13.00 -2.45 12.86
C ALA A 147 12.30 -2.57 11.49
N GLU A 148 11.01 -2.25 11.43
CA GLU A 148 10.25 -2.20 10.17
C GLU A 148 10.75 -1.08 9.27
N GLN A 149 11.01 0.12 9.82
CA GLN A 149 11.59 1.26 9.09
C GLN A 149 12.99 0.94 8.55
N GLU A 150 13.82 0.23 9.31
CA GLU A 150 15.14 -0.23 8.85
C GLU A 150 15.02 -1.25 7.71
N LEU A 151 14.05 -2.15 7.78
CA LEU A 151 13.77 -3.09 6.69
C LEU A 151 13.30 -2.36 5.43
N MET A 152 12.41 -1.37 5.58
CA MET A 152 11.97 -0.51 4.46
C MET A 152 13.16 0.17 3.76
N LEU A 153 14.09 0.74 4.53
CA LEU A 153 15.30 1.37 3.98
C LEU A 153 16.14 0.37 3.18
N ARG A 154 16.43 -0.80 3.78
CA ARG A 154 17.24 -1.83 3.10
C ARG A 154 16.59 -2.37 1.84
N ARG A 155 15.27 -2.46 1.81
CA ARG A 155 14.46 -3.01 0.70
C ARG A 155 14.06 -1.96 -0.33
N GLY A 156 14.28 -0.67 -0.07
CA GLY A 156 13.86 0.42 -0.95
C GLY A 156 12.35 0.56 -1.07
N VAL A 157 11.62 0.37 0.05
CA VAL A 157 10.17 0.50 0.10
C VAL A 157 9.77 1.96 0.11
N TYR A 158 8.75 2.30 -0.70
CA TYR A 158 8.12 3.62 -0.73
C TYR A 158 6.90 3.64 0.19
N ILE A 159 6.71 4.73 0.91
CA ILE A 159 5.57 4.96 1.79
C ILE A 159 4.55 5.85 1.08
N ALA A 160 3.29 5.41 0.99
CA ALA A 160 2.17 6.24 0.58
C ALA A 160 1.48 6.81 1.83
N HIS A 161 1.85 8.03 2.22
CA HIS A 161 1.30 8.70 3.40
C HIS A 161 -0.10 9.24 3.13
N SER A 162 -1.11 8.71 3.84
CA SER A 162 -2.54 8.99 3.69
C SER A 162 -3.09 9.74 4.91
N PRO A 163 -2.73 11.03 5.13
CA PRO A 163 -2.98 11.72 6.40
C PRO A 163 -4.46 11.86 6.74
N GLU A 164 -5.30 12.16 5.75
CA GLU A 164 -6.74 12.35 5.97
C GLU A 164 -7.44 11.03 6.31
N SER A 165 -7.16 9.97 5.56
CA SER A 165 -7.68 8.65 5.83
C SER A 165 -7.28 8.16 7.23
N ASN A 166 -6.01 8.31 7.60
CA ASN A 166 -5.52 7.92 8.93
C ASN A 166 -6.28 8.64 10.07
N MET A 167 -6.68 9.89 9.86
CA MET A 167 -7.50 10.62 10.82
C MET A 167 -8.97 10.18 10.81
N ASN A 168 -9.57 10.04 9.63
CA ASN A 168 -10.98 9.66 9.47
C ASN A 168 -11.28 8.27 10.05
N LEU A 169 -10.35 7.32 9.88
CA LEU A 169 -10.46 5.96 10.35
C LEU A 169 -9.91 5.76 11.78
N ALA A 170 -9.47 6.85 12.42
CA ALA A 170 -8.84 6.82 13.74
C ALA A 170 -7.60 5.89 13.81
N SER A 171 -6.91 5.71 12.69
CA SER A 171 -5.69 4.90 12.61
C SER A 171 -4.55 5.53 13.40
N GLY A 172 -4.48 6.86 13.45
CA GLY A 172 -3.46 7.62 14.17
C GLY A 172 -2.74 8.65 13.32
N VAL A 173 -1.56 9.08 13.76
CA VAL A 173 -0.73 10.07 13.05
C VAL A 173 0.65 9.51 12.79
N ALA A 174 0.96 9.24 11.53
CA ALA A 174 2.27 8.71 11.12
C ALA A 174 3.41 9.71 11.41
N PRO A 175 4.60 9.24 11.81
CA PRO A 175 5.77 10.09 12.06
C PRO A 175 6.47 10.49 10.76
N VAL A 176 5.73 11.09 9.82
CA VAL A 176 6.16 11.32 8.43
C VAL A 176 7.48 12.07 8.32
N ASN A 177 7.68 13.10 9.16
CA ASN A 177 8.94 13.86 9.14
C ASN A 177 10.14 13.02 9.62
N GLN A 178 9.92 12.09 10.56
CA GLN A 178 10.94 11.13 10.98
C GLN A 178 11.29 10.15 9.85
N PHE A 179 10.31 9.69 9.08
CA PHE A 179 10.55 8.84 7.90
C PHE A 179 11.49 9.53 6.91
N ILE A 180 11.19 10.81 6.58
CA ILE A 180 12.01 11.62 5.68
C ILE A 180 13.42 11.83 6.25
N ASP A 181 13.54 12.16 7.55
CA ASP A 181 14.84 12.38 8.22
C ASP A 181 15.69 11.11 8.26
N ARG A 182 15.07 9.93 8.27
CA ARG A 182 15.73 8.63 8.15
C ARG A 182 16.11 8.24 6.71
N GLY A 183 15.68 9.01 5.72
CA GLY A 183 15.95 8.74 4.31
C GLY A 183 14.96 7.77 3.65
N LEU A 184 13.81 7.49 4.29
CA LEU A 184 12.73 6.74 3.66
C LEU A 184 12.08 7.55 2.55
N HIS A 185 11.68 6.87 1.48
CA HIS A 185 10.94 7.48 0.38
C HIS A 185 9.46 7.63 0.77
N VAL A 186 8.99 8.86 0.85
CA VAL A 186 7.60 9.16 1.21
C VAL A 186 6.93 9.94 0.10
N GLY A 187 5.77 9.49 -0.34
CA GLY A 187 4.86 10.24 -1.20
C GLY A 187 3.53 10.44 -0.49
N LEU A 188 2.79 11.48 -0.88
CA LEU A 188 1.45 11.72 -0.37
C LEU A 188 0.41 10.88 -1.11
N ALA A 189 -0.65 10.50 -0.41
CA ALA A 189 -1.80 9.81 -0.95
C ALA A 189 -3.10 10.41 -0.43
N THR A 190 -4.16 10.34 -1.22
CA THR A 190 -5.51 10.76 -0.82
C THR A 190 -6.29 9.65 -0.15
N ASP A 191 -6.04 8.42 -0.57
CA ASP A 191 -6.76 7.23 -0.11
C ASP A 191 -8.30 7.41 -0.16
N VAL A 192 -8.80 7.97 -1.25
CA VAL A 192 -10.25 8.09 -1.50
C VAL A 192 -10.87 6.69 -1.65
N ALA A 193 -11.88 6.27 -0.87
CA ALA A 193 -12.75 7.06 0.03
C ALA A 193 -12.53 6.82 1.55
N GLY A 194 -11.36 6.37 2.01
CA GLY A 194 -10.93 6.54 3.41
C GLY A 194 -10.61 8.02 3.68
N GLY A 195 -9.88 8.66 2.77
CA GLY A 195 -9.82 10.12 2.67
C GLY A 195 -11.05 10.69 1.96
N SER A 196 -11.45 11.91 2.30
CA SER A 196 -12.69 12.55 1.84
C SER A 196 -12.55 13.26 0.49
N HIS A 197 -11.33 13.43 -0.02
CA HIS A 197 -11.03 14.23 -1.21
C HIS A 197 -9.95 13.62 -2.09
N GLU A 198 -10.06 13.85 -3.40
CA GLU A 198 -9.06 13.49 -4.41
C GLU A 198 -7.94 14.52 -4.57
N SER A 199 -7.98 15.62 -3.83
CA SER A 199 -7.03 16.73 -3.96
C SER A 199 -5.71 16.47 -3.23
N MET A 200 -4.61 16.36 -3.96
CA MET A 200 -3.26 16.24 -3.40
C MET A 200 -2.83 17.49 -2.60
N LEU A 201 -3.31 18.69 -2.96
CA LEU A 201 -3.07 19.89 -2.16
C LEU A 201 -3.74 19.82 -0.78
N ARG A 202 -4.90 19.15 -0.67
CA ARG A 202 -5.53 18.87 0.63
C ARG A 202 -4.77 17.81 1.39
N ALA A 203 -4.30 16.75 0.74
CA ALA A 203 -3.46 15.74 1.38
C ALA A 203 -2.20 16.38 1.99
N MET A 204 -1.55 17.30 1.26
CA MET A 204 -0.41 18.08 1.76
C MET A 204 -0.78 18.93 2.99
N MET A 205 -1.89 19.64 2.94
CA MET A 205 -2.38 20.44 4.08
C MET A 205 -2.63 19.54 5.31
N HIS A 206 -3.31 18.41 5.13
CA HIS A 206 -3.60 17.47 6.21
C HIS A 206 -2.30 16.82 6.76
N ALA A 207 -1.32 16.51 5.93
CA ALA A 207 -0.02 16.01 6.38
C ALA A 207 0.68 17.01 7.31
N ILE A 208 0.70 18.29 6.95
CA ILE A 208 1.27 19.36 7.77
C ILE A 208 0.50 19.53 9.08
N GLN A 209 -0.83 19.55 9.03
CA GLN A 209 -1.68 19.71 10.23
C GLN A 209 -1.53 18.54 11.18
N ALA A 210 -1.63 17.31 10.66
CA ALA A 210 -1.46 16.08 11.44
C ALA A 210 -0.07 16.01 12.10
N SER A 211 0.99 16.37 11.36
CA SER A 211 2.35 16.40 11.92
C SER A 211 2.52 17.39 13.07
N LYS A 212 1.83 18.55 13.03
CA LYS A 212 1.82 19.52 14.15
C LYS A 212 1.09 18.96 15.37
N LEU A 213 -0.03 18.24 15.17
CA LEU A 213 -0.74 17.56 16.25
C LEU A 213 0.14 16.46 16.87
N ARG A 214 0.80 15.65 16.04
CA ARG A 214 1.74 14.65 16.53
C ARG A 214 2.84 15.28 17.38
N TRP A 215 3.49 16.33 16.87
CA TRP A 215 4.53 17.04 17.63
C TRP A 215 4.02 17.57 18.96
N ARG A 216 2.83 18.15 18.97
CA ARG A 216 2.28 18.77 20.20
C ARG A 216 1.81 17.75 21.23
N LEU A 217 1.23 16.63 20.79
CA LEU A 217 0.48 15.72 21.66
C LEU A 217 1.19 14.38 21.91
N LEU A 218 2.04 13.94 20.98
CA LEU A 218 2.62 12.60 21.04
C LEU A 218 4.14 12.61 21.22
N ASP A 219 4.88 13.36 20.39
CA ASP A 219 6.35 13.37 20.42
C ASP A 219 6.93 14.71 19.97
N GLN A 220 7.43 15.49 20.91
CA GLN A 220 8.04 16.80 20.64
C GLN A 220 9.45 16.73 20.06
N ASN A 221 10.07 15.55 19.99
CA ASN A 221 11.38 15.38 19.36
C ASN A 221 11.26 15.32 17.83
N VAL A 222 10.12 14.89 17.30
CA VAL A 222 9.86 14.83 15.85
C VAL A 222 9.23 16.15 15.40
N LYS A 223 10.02 17.02 14.78
CA LYS A 223 9.56 18.32 14.29
C LYS A 223 8.36 18.18 13.32
N PRO A 224 7.44 19.16 13.29
CA PRO A 224 6.37 19.17 12.30
C PRO A 224 6.92 19.22 10.86
N LEU A 225 6.14 18.66 9.95
CA LEU A 225 6.42 18.72 8.52
C LEU A 225 6.31 20.18 8.04
N SER A 226 7.31 20.68 7.31
CA SER A 226 7.24 22.00 6.67
C SER A 226 6.46 21.96 5.36
N PHE A 227 6.10 23.11 4.82
CA PHE A 227 5.44 23.21 3.52
C PHE A 227 6.34 22.65 2.39
N GLU A 228 7.61 23.03 2.40
CA GLU A 228 8.58 22.57 1.39
C GLU A 228 8.70 21.06 1.38
N ARG A 229 8.82 20.42 2.56
CA ARG A 229 8.89 18.96 2.66
C ARG A 229 7.60 18.25 2.27
N ALA A 230 6.45 18.89 2.46
CA ALA A 230 5.17 18.32 2.05
C ALA A 230 4.91 18.44 0.55
N PHE A 231 5.60 19.38 -0.12
CA PHE A 231 5.48 19.62 -1.56
C PHE A 231 6.41 18.74 -2.39
N TYR A 232 7.57 18.38 -1.86
CA TYR A 232 8.56 17.51 -2.51
C TYR A 232 8.37 16.04 -2.16
#